data_3b4d77f2f6cdbc6bf9d8e5bb0581755a
#
_entry.id   3b4d77f2f6cdbc6bf9d8e5bb0581755a
#
_cell.length_a   1.000
_cell.length_b   1.000
_cell.length_c   1.000
_cell.angle_alpha   90.00
_cell.angle_beta   90.00
_cell.angle_gamma   90.00
#
_symmetry.space_group_name_H-M   'P 1'
#
loop_
_entity.id
_entity.type
_entity.pdbx_description
1 polymer ?
#
loop_
_entity_poly.entity_id
_entity_poly.type
_entity_poly.pdbx_seq_one_letter_code
_entity_poly.pdbx_strand_id
1 'polypeptide(L)'
;MQELKKLPVGFENFQEIRKLDFYYVDKTKLVEQLLENWSKVNLFTRPRRFGKTLNMSMLKSFFEIGTDTALFDGLYISQNEELCKEYMGKYPVIFLSLKGVDGLTFEEARSALCELIAGEVRRFKFLLNSSRLDNDEKNIYRDLISLQGEQETTLATKLKFSLKKISELLYQHYGQKTIVLIDEYDVPLDKAFQHGYYREMVALIRGLFGEALKTNDFLQFAVLTGCLRVSKESIFTGF
;
A
#
# COMPACT_ATOMS: atom_id res chain seq x y z
N MET A 1 21.67 0.18 35.69
CA MET A 1 21.97 0.93 34.46
C MET A 1 20.95 0.50 33.44
N GLN A 2 20.18 1.44 32.86
CA GLN A 2 19.27 1.11 31.78
C GLN A 2 20.14 0.74 30.54
N GLU A 3 19.99 -0.47 30.04
CA GLU A 3 20.71 -0.92 28.87
C GLU A 3 20.28 -0.04 27.67
N LEU A 4 21.25 0.57 27.00
CA LEU A 4 20.96 1.45 25.86
C LEU A 4 20.42 0.60 24.71
N LYS A 5 19.21 0.92 24.21
CA LYS A 5 18.63 0.24 23.06
C LYS A 5 19.50 0.44 21.82
N LYS A 6 19.65 -0.62 21.02
CA LYS A 6 20.39 -0.57 19.75
C LYS A 6 19.65 0.28 18.72
N LEU A 7 20.39 0.98 17.87
CA LEU A 7 19.80 1.74 16.75
C LEU A 7 19.40 0.82 15.59
N PRO A 8 18.23 1.01 14.98
CA PRO A 8 17.73 0.17 13.88
C PRO A 8 18.37 0.57 12.53
N VAL A 9 19.68 0.47 12.40
CA VAL A 9 20.38 0.84 11.17
C VAL A 9 20.04 -0.15 10.05
N GLY A 10 19.42 0.33 8.96
CA GLY A 10 19.01 -0.50 7.82
C GLY A 10 17.64 -1.20 7.98
N PHE A 11 16.95 -1.00 9.10
CA PHE A 11 15.62 -1.55 9.32
C PHE A 11 14.54 -0.57 8.84
N GLU A 12 13.63 -1.05 8.00
CA GLU A 12 12.50 -0.29 7.45
C GLU A 12 11.14 -0.86 7.89
N ASN A 13 11.14 -1.97 8.65
CA ASN A 13 9.94 -2.65 9.12
C ASN A 13 9.66 -2.32 10.59
N PHE A 14 8.49 -1.70 10.86
CA PHE A 14 8.08 -1.30 12.21
C PHE A 14 7.94 -2.50 13.16
N GLN A 15 7.32 -3.60 12.71
CA GLN A 15 7.14 -4.79 13.56
C GLN A 15 8.48 -5.38 13.98
N GLU A 16 9.44 -5.41 13.05
CA GLU A 16 10.79 -5.94 13.33
C GLU A 16 11.52 -5.08 14.34
N ILE A 17 11.47 -3.75 14.20
CA ILE A 17 12.07 -2.80 15.15
C ILE A 17 11.47 -2.99 16.56
N ARG A 18 10.15 -3.16 16.65
CA ARG A 18 9.46 -3.33 17.95
C ARG A 18 9.76 -4.69 18.59
N LYS A 19 9.73 -5.77 17.79
CA LYS A 19 9.99 -7.14 18.28
C LYS A 19 11.43 -7.35 18.75
N LEU A 20 12.39 -6.68 18.09
CA LEU A 20 13.82 -6.74 18.46
C LEU A 20 14.21 -5.70 19.52
N ASP A 21 13.25 -4.97 20.05
CA ASP A 21 13.42 -3.92 21.06
C ASP A 21 14.50 -2.87 20.69
N PHE A 22 14.57 -2.50 19.40
CA PHE A 22 15.41 -1.41 18.94
C PHE A 22 14.87 -0.04 19.39
N TYR A 23 15.75 0.95 19.39
CA TYR A 23 15.34 2.33 19.63
C TYR A 23 14.41 2.82 18.52
N TYR A 24 13.18 3.16 18.87
CA TYR A 24 12.19 3.69 17.95
C TYR A 24 11.85 5.15 18.30
N VAL A 25 12.03 6.06 17.33
CA VAL A 25 11.53 7.44 17.47
C VAL A 25 10.04 7.40 17.18
N ASP A 26 9.23 7.57 18.22
CA ASP A 26 7.78 7.46 18.11
C ASP A 26 7.19 8.51 17.15
N LYS A 27 6.56 8.00 16.10
CA LYS A 27 5.82 8.77 15.09
C LYS A 27 4.33 8.39 15.04
N THR A 28 3.83 7.65 16.04
CA THR A 28 2.45 7.13 16.03
C THR A 28 1.39 8.22 16.14
N LYS A 29 1.77 9.44 16.54
CA LYS A 29 0.88 10.62 16.41
C LYS A 29 0.40 10.85 14.97
N LEU A 30 1.14 10.37 13.96
CA LEU A 30 0.73 10.41 12.57
C LEU A 30 -0.61 9.68 12.34
N VAL A 31 -0.88 8.59 13.08
CA VAL A 31 -2.15 7.86 12.99
C VAL A 31 -3.31 8.75 13.41
N GLU A 32 -3.21 9.39 14.57
CA GLU A 32 -4.22 10.32 15.09
C GLU A 32 -4.46 11.47 14.10
N GLN A 33 -3.40 12.15 13.66
CA GLN A 33 -3.49 13.24 12.69
C GLN A 33 -4.10 12.81 11.35
N LEU A 34 -3.81 11.58 10.88
CA LEU A 34 -4.38 11.03 9.65
C LEU A 34 -5.89 10.80 9.80
N LEU A 35 -6.32 10.30 10.95
CA LEU A 35 -7.73 10.04 11.24
C LEU A 35 -8.53 11.32 11.51
N GLU A 36 -7.94 12.31 12.17
CA GLU A 36 -8.57 13.63 12.40
C GLU A 36 -8.77 14.42 11.11
N ASN A 37 -7.81 14.39 10.19
CA ASN A 37 -7.83 15.15 8.95
C ASN A 37 -8.42 14.37 7.75
N TRP A 38 -9.13 13.35 7.98
CA TRP A 38 -9.77 12.40 7.09
C TRP A 38 -9.90 12.84 5.61
N SER A 39 -8.88 12.55 4.82
CA SER A 39 -8.94 12.68 3.35
C SER A 39 -9.01 11.30 2.71
N LYS A 40 -9.79 11.18 1.62
CA LYS A 40 -9.89 9.91 0.87
C LYS A 40 -8.53 9.45 0.37
N VAL A 41 -7.67 10.39 -0.04
CA VAL A 41 -6.30 10.14 -0.49
C VAL A 41 -5.35 11.14 0.17
N ASN A 42 -4.36 10.62 0.87
CA ASN A 42 -3.35 11.40 1.60
C ASN A 42 -1.98 11.22 0.94
N LEU A 43 -1.34 12.31 0.56
CA LEU A 43 -0.03 12.30 -0.09
C LEU A 43 1.01 12.94 0.82
N PHE A 44 2.04 12.17 1.20
CA PHE A 44 3.18 12.65 1.97
C PHE A 44 4.45 12.65 1.13
N THR A 45 4.94 13.83 0.77
CA THR A 45 6.21 13.99 0.08
C THR A 45 7.29 14.46 1.03
N ARG A 46 8.38 13.70 1.13
CA ARG A 46 9.55 14.01 1.95
C ARG A 46 10.82 13.51 1.25
N PRO A 47 11.96 14.14 1.44
CA PRO A 47 13.23 13.66 0.90
C PRO A 47 13.53 12.21 1.29
N ARG A 48 14.52 11.61 0.63
CA ARG A 48 15.04 10.29 1.02
C ARG A 48 15.55 10.32 2.47
N ARG A 49 15.47 9.19 3.18
CA ARG A 49 15.92 8.99 4.58
C ARG A 49 15.09 9.73 5.65
N PHE A 50 13.90 10.21 5.32
CA PHE A 50 12.96 10.81 6.29
C PHE A 50 11.99 9.81 6.94
N GLY A 51 12.27 8.51 6.85
CA GLY A 51 11.47 7.46 7.51
C GLY A 51 10.11 7.19 6.86
N LYS A 52 9.91 7.53 5.57
CA LYS A 52 8.63 7.29 4.86
C LYS A 52 8.21 5.84 4.93
N THR A 53 9.08 4.93 4.49
CA THR A 53 8.82 3.47 4.47
C THR A 53 8.52 2.93 5.87
N LEU A 54 9.27 3.36 6.88
CA LEU A 54 9.03 2.96 8.27
C LEU A 54 7.65 3.43 8.78
N ASN A 55 7.25 4.67 8.47
CA ASN A 55 5.93 5.18 8.81
C ASN A 55 4.82 4.44 8.07
N MET A 56 5.02 4.07 6.80
CA MET A 56 4.08 3.24 6.05
C MET A 56 3.94 1.84 6.65
N SER A 57 5.06 1.22 7.07
CA SER A 57 5.06 -0.05 7.79
C SER A 57 4.34 0.05 9.15
N MET A 58 4.50 1.16 9.87
CA MET A 58 3.79 1.45 11.12
C MET A 58 2.28 1.59 10.88
N LEU A 59 1.85 2.37 9.86
CA LEU A 59 0.44 2.50 9.49
C LEU A 59 -0.18 1.16 9.11
N LYS A 60 0.53 0.34 8.30
CA LYS A 60 0.11 -1.02 7.99
C LYS A 60 -0.12 -1.83 9.27
N SER A 61 0.86 -1.84 10.17
CA SER A 61 0.77 -2.58 11.43
C SER A 61 -0.36 -2.07 12.34
N PHE A 62 -0.70 -0.79 12.27
CA PHE A 62 -1.78 -0.24 13.08
C PHE A 62 -3.16 -0.68 12.56
N PHE A 63 -3.39 -0.61 11.25
CA PHE A 63 -4.73 -0.82 10.69
C PHE A 63 -5.03 -2.28 10.35
N GLU A 64 -4.01 -3.09 10.00
CA GLU A 64 -4.20 -4.41 9.40
C GLU A 64 -4.82 -5.42 10.36
N ILE A 65 -5.87 -6.10 9.89
CA ILE A 65 -6.54 -7.20 10.61
C ILE A 65 -5.52 -8.30 10.92
N GLY A 66 -5.49 -8.75 12.17
CA GLY A 66 -4.60 -9.81 12.63
C GLY A 66 -3.21 -9.33 13.07
N THR A 67 -2.96 -8.03 13.08
CA THR A 67 -1.73 -7.48 13.65
C THR A 67 -1.70 -7.61 15.17
N ASP A 68 -0.52 -7.86 15.72
CA ASP A 68 -0.25 -7.85 17.14
C ASP A 68 -0.32 -6.41 17.70
N THR A 69 -1.34 -6.11 18.47
CA THR A 69 -1.56 -4.77 19.06
C THR A 69 -0.52 -4.38 20.09
N ALA A 70 0.15 -5.36 20.74
CA ALA A 70 1.22 -5.11 21.69
C ALA A 70 2.44 -4.39 21.08
N LEU A 71 2.57 -4.38 19.76
CA LEU A 71 3.59 -3.58 19.06
C LEU A 71 3.48 -2.08 19.37
N PHE A 72 2.31 -1.61 19.77
CA PHE A 72 2.04 -0.19 20.06
C PHE A 72 2.12 0.16 21.54
N ASP A 73 2.36 -0.82 22.42
CA ASP A 73 2.45 -0.59 23.88
C ASP A 73 3.53 0.44 24.19
N GLY A 74 3.16 1.41 25.04
CA GLY A 74 4.03 2.50 25.47
C GLY A 74 4.33 3.57 24.40
N LEU A 75 3.70 3.51 23.22
CA LEU A 75 3.78 4.54 22.21
C LEU A 75 2.65 5.56 22.38
N TYR A 76 2.80 6.76 21.79
CA TYR A 76 1.85 7.86 21.92
C TYR A 76 0.41 7.43 21.58
N ILE A 77 0.22 6.69 20.48
CA ILE A 77 -1.12 6.31 20.03
C ILE A 77 -1.86 5.39 21.01
N SER A 78 -1.13 4.58 21.80
CA SER A 78 -1.73 3.68 22.79
C SER A 78 -2.42 4.41 23.94
N GLN A 79 -2.14 5.72 24.10
CA GLN A 79 -2.81 6.56 25.10
C GLN A 79 -4.23 6.98 24.67
N ASN A 80 -4.54 6.90 23.36
CA ASN A 80 -5.86 7.15 22.84
C ASN A 80 -6.64 5.84 22.67
N GLU A 81 -7.20 5.36 23.79
CA GLU A 81 -7.89 4.05 23.86
C GLU A 81 -9.10 3.98 22.92
N GLU A 82 -9.86 5.09 22.77
CA GLU A 82 -11.04 5.13 21.91
C GLU A 82 -10.65 4.91 20.43
N LEU A 83 -9.64 5.65 19.97
CA LEU A 83 -9.13 5.54 18.60
C LEU A 83 -8.52 4.14 18.35
N CYS A 84 -7.76 3.60 19.30
CA CYS A 84 -7.23 2.25 19.19
C CYS A 84 -8.36 1.21 19.12
N LYS A 85 -9.39 1.31 19.93
CA LYS A 85 -10.54 0.41 19.93
C LYS A 85 -11.31 0.45 18.61
N GLU A 86 -11.44 1.63 18.01
CA GLU A 86 -12.19 1.84 16.77
C GLU A 86 -11.42 1.40 15.53
N TYR A 87 -10.11 1.68 15.46
CA TYR A 87 -9.34 1.55 14.21
C TYR A 87 -8.24 0.50 14.21
N MET A 88 -7.63 0.18 15.37
CA MET A 88 -6.46 -0.69 15.43
C MET A 88 -6.83 -2.14 15.09
N GLY A 89 -6.18 -2.69 14.06
CA GLY A 89 -6.40 -4.07 13.62
C GLY A 89 -7.78 -4.35 13.01
N LYS A 90 -8.44 -3.34 12.43
CA LYS A 90 -9.83 -3.44 11.96
C LYS A 90 -10.00 -3.48 10.45
N TYR A 91 -8.95 -3.22 9.68
CA TYR A 91 -9.07 -3.02 8.23
C TYR A 91 -8.24 -4.03 7.43
N PRO A 92 -8.75 -4.53 6.30
CA PRO A 92 -7.87 -5.15 5.31
C PRO A 92 -6.97 -4.06 4.72
N VAL A 93 -5.66 -4.34 4.66
CA VAL A 93 -4.65 -3.39 4.18
C VAL A 93 -3.94 -3.96 2.96
N ILE A 94 -3.97 -3.23 1.84
CA ILE A 94 -3.14 -3.47 0.66
C ILE A 94 -1.92 -2.57 0.76
N PHE A 95 -0.72 -3.16 0.72
CA PHE A 95 0.54 -2.43 0.84
C PHE A 95 1.43 -2.68 -0.37
N LEU A 96 1.75 -1.62 -1.11
CA LEU A 96 2.63 -1.69 -2.27
C LEU A 96 3.83 -0.75 -2.08
N SER A 97 5.05 -1.28 -2.16
CA SER A 97 6.26 -0.46 -2.31
C SER A 97 6.72 -0.49 -3.77
N LEU A 98 6.61 0.65 -4.45
CA LEU A 98 6.99 0.76 -5.86
C LEU A 98 8.51 0.93 -6.06
N LYS A 99 9.30 0.79 -4.98
CA LYS A 99 10.78 0.92 -4.98
C LYS A 99 11.47 0.04 -6.03
N GLY A 100 10.93 -1.17 -6.27
CA GLY A 100 11.48 -2.16 -7.20
C GLY A 100 10.79 -2.18 -8.57
N VAL A 101 9.89 -1.24 -8.87
CA VAL A 101 9.25 -1.14 -10.18
C VAL A 101 10.16 -0.36 -11.12
N ASP A 102 11.06 -1.08 -11.77
CA ASP A 102 12.13 -0.56 -12.62
C ASP A 102 12.34 -1.52 -13.81
N GLY A 103 12.96 -1.06 -14.88
CA GLY A 103 13.33 -1.81 -16.08
C GLY A 103 13.97 -0.91 -17.11
N LEU A 104 14.78 -1.47 -17.99
CA LEU A 104 15.36 -0.74 -19.12
C LEU A 104 14.32 -0.44 -20.19
N THR A 105 13.25 -1.24 -20.24
CA THR A 105 12.12 -1.09 -21.14
C THR A 105 10.81 -0.94 -20.36
N PHE A 106 9.77 -0.43 -21.04
CA PHE A 106 8.43 -0.34 -20.44
C PHE A 106 7.87 -1.72 -20.08
N GLU A 107 8.13 -2.73 -20.92
CA GLU A 107 7.66 -4.11 -20.70
C GLU A 107 8.26 -4.72 -19.45
N GLU A 108 9.56 -4.49 -19.20
CA GLU A 108 10.24 -4.97 -17.97
C GLU A 108 9.66 -4.28 -16.74
N ALA A 109 9.52 -2.97 -16.75
CA ALA A 109 8.95 -2.22 -15.63
C ALA A 109 7.48 -2.58 -15.38
N ARG A 110 6.68 -2.78 -16.44
CA ARG A 110 5.30 -3.27 -16.33
C ARG A 110 5.25 -4.68 -15.74
N SER A 111 6.14 -5.57 -16.17
CA SER A 111 6.24 -6.93 -15.61
C SER A 111 6.58 -6.90 -14.12
N ALA A 112 7.52 -6.04 -13.71
CA ALA A 112 7.85 -5.85 -12.30
C ALA A 112 6.64 -5.35 -11.48
N LEU A 113 5.84 -4.43 -12.04
CA LEU A 113 4.60 -3.97 -11.40
C LEU A 113 3.55 -5.08 -11.28
N CYS A 114 3.39 -5.90 -12.33
CA CYS A 114 2.49 -7.07 -12.30
C CYS A 114 2.88 -8.05 -11.20
N GLU A 115 4.17 -8.39 -11.09
CA GLU A 115 4.65 -9.31 -10.05
C GLU A 115 4.50 -8.72 -8.65
N LEU A 116 4.75 -7.43 -8.47
CA LEU A 116 4.52 -6.75 -7.19
C LEU A 116 3.05 -6.85 -6.76
N ILE A 117 2.11 -6.56 -7.67
CA ILE A 117 0.67 -6.64 -7.37
C ILE A 117 0.25 -8.08 -7.12
N ALA A 118 0.66 -9.03 -7.95
CA ALA A 118 0.37 -10.43 -7.76
C ALA A 118 0.93 -10.95 -6.43
N GLY A 119 2.14 -10.52 -6.05
CA GLY A 119 2.77 -10.84 -4.76
C GLY A 119 1.94 -10.34 -3.58
N GLU A 120 1.44 -9.12 -3.64
CA GLU A 120 0.56 -8.57 -2.58
C GLU A 120 -0.78 -9.31 -2.55
N VAL A 121 -1.38 -9.61 -3.70
CA VAL A 121 -2.64 -10.38 -3.78
C VAL A 121 -2.48 -11.79 -3.19
N ARG A 122 -1.34 -12.45 -3.39
CA ARG A 122 -1.06 -13.80 -2.82
C ARG A 122 -1.15 -13.84 -1.29
N ARG A 123 -0.94 -12.73 -0.59
CA ARG A 123 -1.13 -12.63 0.87
C ARG A 123 -2.57 -12.94 1.28
N PHE A 124 -3.54 -12.69 0.42
CA PHE A 124 -4.95 -12.91 0.66
C PHE A 124 -5.46 -14.26 0.15
N LYS A 125 -4.60 -15.30 0.12
CA LYS A 125 -4.92 -16.64 -0.38
C LYS A 125 -6.12 -17.27 0.34
N PHE A 126 -6.41 -16.85 1.57
CA PHE A 126 -7.59 -17.30 2.32
C PHE A 126 -8.92 -16.98 1.63
N LEU A 127 -8.97 -16.01 0.70
CA LEU A 127 -10.15 -15.66 -0.09
C LEU A 127 -10.66 -16.86 -0.91
N LEU A 128 -9.78 -17.76 -1.36
CA LEU A 128 -10.16 -18.99 -2.06
C LEU A 128 -11.04 -19.92 -1.21
N ASN A 129 -10.89 -19.85 0.11
CA ASN A 129 -11.65 -20.66 1.07
C ASN A 129 -12.79 -19.86 1.75
N SER A 130 -13.02 -18.62 1.31
CA SER A 130 -14.09 -17.79 1.85
C SER A 130 -15.47 -18.36 1.48
N SER A 131 -16.34 -18.51 2.47
CA SER A 131 -17.75 -18.87 2.26
C SER A 131 -18.61 -17.69 1.79
N ARG A 132 -18.06 -16.48 1.83
CA ARG A 132 -18.73 -15.24 1.41
C ARG A 132 -18.46 -14.89 -0.06
N LEU A 133 -17.53 -15.57 -0.70
CA LEU A 133 -17.21 -15.39 -2.11
C LEU A 133 -17.78 -16.54 -2.92
N ASP A 134 -18.40 -16.22 -4.05
CA ASP A 134 -18.86 -17.20 -5.03
C ASP A 134 -17.68 -17.70 -5.93
N ASN A 135 -17.99 -18.56 -6.89
CA ASN A 135 -16.98 -19.13 -7.78
C ASN A 135 -16.42 -18.11 -8.76
N ASP A 136 -17.22 -17.15 -9.20
CA ASP A 136 -16.78 -16.12 -10.15
C ASP A 136 -15.82 -15.14 -9.46
N GLU A 137 -16.09 -14.75 -8.22
CA GLU A 137 -15.21 -13.94 -7.40
C GLU A 137 -13.88 -14.64 -7.09
N LYS A 138 -13.92 -15.96 -6.82
CA LYS A 138 -12.69 -16.77 -6.67
C LYS A 138 -11.90 -16.90 -7.96
N ASN A 139 -12.55 -16.90 -9.13
CA ASN A 139 -11.87 -16.86 -10.42
C ASN A 139 -11.20 -15.50 -10.65
N ILE A 140 -11.87 -14.40 -10.31
CA ILE A 140 -11.24 -13.06 -10.33
C ILE A 140 -9.97 -13.05 -9.47
N TYR A 141 -10.00 -13.64 -8.28
CA TYR A 141 -8.80 -13.76 -7.43
C TYR A 141 -7.69 -14.54 -8.12
N ARG A 142 -8.00 -15.69 -8.77
CA ARG A 142 -7.00 -16.49 -9.52
C ARG A 142 -6.38 -15.69 -10.66
N ASP A 143 -7.18 -14.92 -11.37
CA ASP A 143 -6.70 -14.03 -12.43
C ASP A 143 -5.75 -12.95 -11.90
N LEU A 144 -6.03 -12.38 -10.73
CA LEU A 144 -5.18 -11.36 -10.11
C LEU A 144 -3.80 -11.88 -9.67
N ILE A 145 -3.67 -13.15 -9.30
CA ILE A 145 -2.37 -13.76 -8.96
C ILE A 145 -1.60 -14.25 -10.20
N SER A 146 -2.22 -14.24 -11.38
CA SER A 146 -1.69 -14.74 -12.67
C SER A 146 -1.56 -13.62 -13.70
N LEU A 147 -1.18 -12.41 -13.29
CA LEU A 147 -1.04 -11.22 -14.15
C LEU A 147 0.11 -11.32 -15.17
N GLN A 148 0.45 -12.53 -15.67
CA GLN A 148 1.53 -12.76 -16.62
C GLN A 148 1.05 -13.65 -17.80
N GLY A 149 1.68 -13.47 -18.96
CA GLY A 149 1.50 -14.38 -20.10
C GLY A 149 0.26 -14.12 -20.95
N GLU A 150 -0.43 -12.99 -20.77
CA GLU A 150 -1.61 -12.62 -21.53
C GLU A 150 -1.30 -11.67 -22.71
N GLN A 151 -2.28 -11.53 -23.60
CA GLN A 151 -2.22 -10.49 -24.65
C GLN A 151 -2.16 -9.11 -24.01
N GLU A 152 -1.40 -8.21 -24.60
CA GLU A 152 -1.06 -6.90 -24.03
C GLU A 152 -2.28 -6.06 -23.61
N THR A 153 -3.32 -6.02 -24.44
CA THR A 153 -4.56 -5.28 -24.16
C THR A 153 -5.33 -5.82 -22.98
N THR A 154 -5.37 -7.14 -22.82
CA THR A 154 -6.02 -7.83 -21.70
C THR A 154 -5.25 -7.58 -20.40
N LEU A 155 -3.92 -7.69 -20.46
CA LEU A 155 -3.04 -7.44 -19.31
C LEU A 155 -3.17 -5.98 -18.82
N ALA A 156 -3.13 -5.01 -19.72
CA ALA A 156 -3.29 -3.59 -19.37
C ALA A 156 -4.62 -3.32 -18.67
N THR A 157 -5.71 -3.92 -19.13
CA THR A 157 -7.02 -3.80 -18.51
C THR A 157 -7.06 -4.47 -17.13
N LYS A 158 -6.57 -5.71 -17.00
CA LYS A 158 -6.51 -6.41 -15.72
C LYS A 158 -5.68 -5.65 -14.68
N LEU A 159 -4.52 -5.15 -15.09
CA LEU A 159 -3.64 -4.37 -14.23
C LEU A 159 -4.32 -3.07 -13.76
N LYS A 160 -4.98 -2.36 -14.67
CA LYS A 160 -5.72 -1.13 -14.36
C LYS A 160 -6.74 -1.33 -13.23
N PHE A 161 -7.49 -2.43 -13.26
CA PHE A 161 -8.55 -2.73 -12.29
C PHE A 161 -8.11 -3.59 -11.10
N SER A 162 -6.86 -4.06 -11.07
CA SER A 162 -6.39 -5.06 -10.09
C SER A 162 -6.61 -4.65 -8.63
N LEU A 163 -6.19 -3.45 -8.24
CA LEU A 163 -6.32 -2.99 -6.86
C LEU A 163 -7.77 -2.73 -6.45
N LYS A 164 -8.61 -2.28 -7.38
CA LYS A 164 -10.05 -2.12 -7.13
C LYS A 164 -10.72 -3.48 -6.92
N LYS A 165 -10.39 -4.46 -7.77
CA LYS A 165 -10.94 -5.81 -7.68
C LYS A 165 -10.53 -6.53 -6.40
N ILE A 166 -9.27 -6.47 -6.00
CA ILE A 166 -8.87 -7.06 -4.72
C ILE A 166 -9.50 -6.33 -3.52
N SER A 167 -9.70 -5.00 -3.60
CA SER A 167 -10.44 -4.26 -2.56
C SER A 167 -11.89 -4.74 -2.44
N GLU A 168 -12.55 -5.01 -3.57
CA GLU A 168 -13.90 -5.57 -3.64
C GLU A 168 -13.97 -6.95 -2.95
N LEU A 169 -13.08 -7.88 -3.33
CA LEU A 169 -13.03 -9.22 -2.74
C LEU A 169 -12.77 -9.21 -1.23
N LEU A 170 -11.88 -8.32 -0.77
CA LEU A 170 -11.61 -8.13 0.65
C LEU A 170 -12.83 -7.57 1.39
N TYR A 171 -13.54 -6.62 0.78
CA TYR A 171 -14.79 -6.08 1.34
C TYR A 171 -15.87 -7.16 1.45
N GLN A 172 -16.06 -7.98 0.41
CA GLN A 172 -17.01 -9.10 0.46
C GLN A 172 -16.67 -10.07 1.59
N HIS A 173 -15.38 -10.36 1.79
CA HIS A 173 -14.94 -11.29 2.84
C HIS A 173 -15.09 -10.71 4.25
N TYR A 174 -14.61 -9.48 4.49
CA TYR A 174 -14.56 -8.89 5.84
C TYR A 174 -15.77 -8.04 6.19
N GLY A 175 -16.52 -7.53 5.21
CA GLY A 175 -17.53 -6.49 5.41
C GLY A 175 -16.93 -5.13 5.74
N GLN A 176 -15.62 -4.96 5.55
CA GLN A 176 -14.86 -3.76 5.92
C GLN A 176 -14.12 -3.20 4.71
N LYS A 177 -14.19 -1.87 4.51
CA LYS A 177 -13.46 -1.20 3.43
C LYS A 177 -11.96 -1.33 3.60
N THR A 178 -11.24 -1.31 2.46
CA THR A 178 -9.80 -1.55 2.40
C THR A 178 -9.02 -0.24 2.55
N ILE A 179 -7.93 -0.26 3.28
CA ILE A 179 -6.91 0.80 3.28
C ILE A 179 -5.84 0.44 2.27
N VAL A 180 -5.47 1.41 1.42
CA VAL A 180 -4.41 1.23 0.40
C VAL A 180 -3.22 2.10 0.76
N LEU A 181 -2.07 1.47 0.95
CA LEU A 181 -0.80 2.13 1.29
C LEU A 181 0.18 1.93 0.12
N ILE A 182 0.65 3.03 -0.48
CA ILE A 182 1.58 3.01 -1.62
C ILE A 182 2.83 3.79 -1.27
N ASP A 183 3.95 3.09 -1.11
CA ASP A 183 5.24 3.71 -0.83
C ASP A 183 6.05 3.92 -2.10
N GLU A 184 6.79 5.03 -2.15
CA GLU A 184 7.67 5.42 -3.27
C GLU A 184 6.94 5.45 -4.64
N TYR A 185 5.74 6.07 -4.68
CA TYR A 185 4.88 6.12 -5.87
C TYR A 185 5.54 6.79 -7.08
N ASP A 186 6.53 7.63 -6.87
CA ASP A 186 7.24 8.41 -7.87
C ASP A 186 8.43 7.66 -8.52
N VAL A 187 8.91 6.57 -7.92
CA VAL A 187 10.07 5.81 -8.42
C VAL A 187 9.87 5.26 -9.83
N PRO A 188 8.75 4.59 -10.19
CA PRO A 188 8.54 4.10 -11.55
C PRO A 188 8.57 5.20 -12.60
N LEU A 189 8.14 6.41 -12.25
CA LEU A 189 8.10 7.56 -13.15
C LEU A 189 9.48 8.18 -13.34
N ASP A 190 10.26 8.29 -12.26
CA ASP A 190 11.64 8.77 -12.32
C ASP A 190 12.49 7.84 -13.19
N LYS A 191 12.37 6.52 -12.99
CA LYS A 191 13.04 5.50 -13.81
C LYS A 191 12.59 5.52 -15.27
N ALA A 192 11.30 5.60 -15.52
CA ALA A 192 10.76 5.70 -16.87
C ALA A 192 11.23 6.97 -17.62
N PHE A 193 11.41 8.07 -16.90
CA PHE A 193 11.99 9.29 -17.45
C PHE A 193 13.46 9.08 -17.86
N GLN A 194 14.24 8.42 -17.03
CA GLN A 194 15.66 8.13 -17.31
C GLN A 194 15.82 7.20 -18.52
N HIS A 195 14.88 6.26 -18.75
CA HIS A 195 14.94 5.24 -19.81
C HIS A 195 14.08 5.54 -21.04
N GLY A 196 13.36 6.69 -21.06
CA GLY A 196 12.68 7.18 -22.26
C GLY A 196 11.25 6.66 -22.49
N TYR A 197 10.65 5.91 -21.55
CA TYR A 197 9.26 5.41 -21.64
C TYR A 197 8.31 6.08 -20.63
N TYR A 198 8.58 7.34 -20.31
CA TYR A 198 7.83 8.11 -19.29
C TYR A 198 6.33 8.20 -19.59
N ARG A 199 5.94 8.41 -20.87
CA ARG A 199 4.54 8.59 -21.24
C ARG A 199 3.72 7.33 -21.01
N GLU A 200 4.26 6.18 -21.35
CA GLU A 200 3.66 4.87 -21.18
C GLU A 200 3.48 4.55 -19.67
N MET A 201 4.51 4.80 -18.88
CA MET A 201 4.46 4.59 -17.43
C MET A 201 3.47 5.53 -16.74
N VAL A 202 3.40 6.80 -17.12
CA VAL A 202 2.40 7.76 -16.62
C VAL A 202 0.98 7.27 -16.93
N ALA A 203 0.73 6.81 -18.16
CA ALA A 203 -0.58 6.29 -18.55
C ALA A 203 -0.98 5.07 -17.72
N LEU A 204 -0.04 4.15 -17.48
CA LEU A 204 -0.24 2.94 -16.69
C LEU A 204 -0.55 3.26 -15.23
N ILE A 205 0.30 4.05 -14.56
CA ILE A 205 0.16 4.42 -13.14
C ILE A 205 -1.10 5.27 -12.94
N ARG A 206 -1.41 6.21 -13.85
CA ARG A 206 -2.65 7.00 -13.81
C ARG A 206 -3.88 6.10 -13.90
N GLY A 207 -3.87 5.13 -14.81
CA GLY A 207 -4.96 4.17 -14.95
C GLY A 207 -5.18 3.36 -13.68
N LEU A 208 -4.11 2.78 -13.13
CA LEU A 208 -4.13 1.98 -11.90
C LEU A 208 -4.63 2.80 -10.69
N PHE A 209 -4.04 3.97 -10.46
CA PHE A 209 -4.40 4.81 -9.30
C PHE A 209 -5.80 5.42 -9.48
N GLY A 210 -6.20 5.78 -10.70
CA GLY A 210 -7.54 6.29 -10.96
C GLY A 210 -8.62 5.32 -10.52
N GLU A 211 -8.49 4.04 -10.88
CA GLU A 211 -9.44 3.01 -10.47
C GLU A 211 -9.32 2.64 -8.99
N ALA A 212 -8.09 2.53 -8.47
CA ALA A 212 -7.87 2.11 -7.09
C ALA A 212 -8.27 3.16 -6.06
N LEU A 213 -8.05 4.45 -6.35
CA LEU A 213 -8.12 5.53 -5.37
C LEU A 213 -9.31 6.48 -5.57
N LYS A 214 -9.78 6.66 -6.83
CA LYS A 214 -10.81 7.65 -7.15
C LYS A 214 -12.20 7.02 -7.32
N THR A 215 -12.28 5.93 -8.07
CA THR A 215 -13.54 5.26 -8.42
C THR A 215 -13.77 3.95 -7.66
N ASN A 216 -13.13 3.79 -6.50
CA ASN A 216 -13.20 2.58 -5.68
C ASN A 216 -14.11 2.80 -4.47
N ASP A 217 -15.32 2.24 -4.51
CA ASP A 217 -16.31 2.31 -3.44
C ASP A 217 -15.91 1.49 -2.20
N PHE A 218 -15.01 0.52 -2.39
CA PHE A 218 -14.48 -0.36 -1.35
C PHE A 218 -13.23 0.20 -0.67
N LEU A 219 -12.78 1.41 -1.06
CA LEU A 219 -11.67 2.11 -0.43
C LEU A 219 -12.14 2.84 0.81
N GLN A 220 -11.49 2.62 1.96
CA GLN A 220 -11.65 3.43 3.15
C GLN A 220 -10.92 4.76 2.98
N PHE A 221 -9.62 4.68 2.86
CA PHE A 221 -8.72 5.76 2.45
C PHE A 221 -7.41 5.19 1.90
N ALA A 222 -6.61 6.06 1.30
CA ALA A 222 -5.26 5.72 0.85
C ALA A 222 -4.22 6.68 1.39
N VAL A 223 -3.01 6.15 1.56
CA VAL A 223 -1.81 6.93 1.87
C VAL A 223 -0.75 6.64 0.83
N LEU A 224 -0.20 7.69 0.23
CA LEU A 224 0.89 7.59 -0.74
C LEU A 224 2.11 8.34 -0.20
N THR A 225 3.30 7.76 -0.40
CA THR A 225 4.56 8.46 -0.09
C THR A 225 5.48 8.50 -1.30
N GLY A 226 6.24 9.58 -1.42
CA GLY A 226 7.24 9.77 -2.47
C GLY A 226 8.25 10.85 -2.10
N CYS A 227 9.26 11.05 -2.95
CA CYS A 227 10.22 12.12 -2.82
C CYS A 227 9.77 13.40 -3.54
N LEU A 228 9.09 13.22 -4.66
CA LEU A 228 8.65 14.30 -5.52
C LEU A 228 7.12 14.39 -5.52
N ARG A 229 6.61 15.61 -5.58
CA ARG A 229 5.22 15.84 -5.96
C ARG A 229 5.19 15.86 -7.49
N VAL A 230 4.89 14.72 -8.11
CA VAL A 230 4.66 14.67 -9.55
C VAL A 230 3.52 15.61 -9.90
N SER A 231 3.69 16.43 -10.94
CA SER A 231 2.75 17.51 -11.28
C SER A 231 1.31 16.97 -11.37
N LYS A 232 0.35 17.77 -10.93
CA LYS A 232 -1.09 17.40 -10.92
C LYS A 232 -1.58 16.90 -12.29
N GLU A 233 -0.96 17.37 -13.36
CA GLU A 233 -1.31 17.03 -14.74
C GLU A 233 -0.91 15.61 -15.15
N SER A 234 0.03 14.97 -14.44
CA SER A 234 0.53 13.65 -14.83
C SER A 234 -0.23 12.49 -14.20
N ILE A 235 -0.51 12.50 -12.90
CA ILE A 235 -1.11 11.35 -12.20
C ILE A 235 -2.38 11.72 -11.42
N PHE A 236 -2.40 12.89 -10.79
CA PHE A 236 -3.45 13.31 -9.86
C PHE A 236 -4.43 14.34 -10.44
N THR A 237 -4.60 14.41 -11.76
CA THR A 237 -5.63 15.26 -12.37
C THR A 237 -7.00 14.83 -11.85
N GLY A 238 -7.57 15.65 -10.93
CA GLY A 238 -8.89 15.42 -10.34
C GLY A 238 -8.90 14.82 -8.93
N PHE A 239 -7.76 14.84 -8.20
CA PHE A 239 -7.70 14.66 -6.75
C PHE A 239 -7.70 16.01 -6.03
#